data_066a61683b33806635950299931f1683
#
_entry.id   066a61683b33806635950299931f1683
#
_cell.length_a   1.000
_cell.length_b   1.000
_cell.length_c   1.000
_cell.angle_alpha   90.00
_cell.angle_beta   90.00
_cell.angle_gamma   90.00
#
_symmetry.space_group_name_H-M   'P 1'
#
loop_
_entity.id
_entity.type
_entity.pdbx_description
1 polymer ?
#
loop_
_entity_poly.entity_id
_entity_poly.type
_entity_poly.pdbx_seq_one_letter_code
_entity_poly.pdbx_strand_id
1 'polypeptide(L)'
;MAALGLPSMTTAGLAGVNPPGFRLRMPKPAWWRRPAVWIAPLLFILGLLVYFIAPYVQREKFPEPDSRLPTIVIDAGHGGHDSGALGNGLVEKMLTLDTAQRLERQLRRRGYPVVMTRHDDTFLDLYERADIANALPNPFFVSIHYNDNSTTSGDGVETFYSAQKAGAPPDSLNPADPPSPCSVFAQTVQSTLVTALGVTDRGAKPRQLAVVRCARCPAVLVEGGFINNPSEARKLALPEYRERIAIAIADGIVSFQKQRSQPPPAGALANVAPPPRP
;
A
#
# COMPACT_ATOMS: atom_id res chain seq x y z
N MET A 1 -87.42 -30.25 0.67
CA MET A 1 -88.20 -30.32 1.92
C MET A 1 -87.67 -29.29 2.91
N ALA A 2 -88.57 -28.39 3.26
CA ALA A 2 -88.64 -27.54 4.45
C ALA A 2 -87.39 -26.69 4.86
N ALA A 3 -87.45 -25.42 4.46
CA ALA A 3 -86.78 -24.33 5.15
C ALA A 3 -87.41 -24.01 6.46
N LEU A 4 -86.73 -23.80 7.54
CA LEU A 4 -87.17 -23.18 8.75
C LEU A 4 -86.40 -21.90 8.95
N GLY A 5 -87.15 -20.78 8.83
CA GLY A 5 -86.70 -19.43 9.07
C GLY A 5 -86.48 -19.18 10.57
N LEU A 6 -85.48 -18.40 10.87
CA LEU A 6 -85.29 -17.79 12.20
C LEU A 6 -85.53 -16.27 12.07
N PRO A 7 -86.10 -15.62 13.07
CA PRO A 7 -86.48 -14.23 13.03
C PRO A 7 -85.27 -13.32 13.28
N SER A 8 -85.28 -12.16 12.59
CA SER A 8 -84.32 -11.07 12.76
C SER A 8 -84.52 -10.39 14.13
N MET A 9 -83.47 -10.43 14.96
CA MET A 9 -83.40 -9.53 16.12
C MET A 9 -82.76 -8.22 15.75
N THR A 10 -83.54 -7.17 15.77
CA THR A 10 -83.13 -5.78 15.73
C THR A 10 -82.31 -5.45 16.98
N THR A 11 -81.03 -5.20 16.87
CA THR A 11 -80.22 -4.64 17.96
C THR A 11 -80.46 -3.11 18.02
N ALA A 12 -81.09 -2.70 19.10
CA ALA A 12 -81.24 -1.30 19.49
C ALA A 12 -79.87 -0.72 19.84
N GLY A 13 -79.53 0.43 19.25
CA GLY A 13 -78.24 1.07 19.47
C GLY A 13 -78.00 1.50 20.91
N LEU A 14 -76.98 1.04 21.51
CA LEU A 14 -76.39 1.60 22.72
C LEU A 14 -75.42 2.72 22.27
N ALA A 15 -75.88 3.96 22.51
CA ALA A 15 -75.02 5.15 22.36
C ALA A 15 -73.81 5.00 23.31
N GLY A 16 -72.59 4.76 22.74
CA GLY A 16 -71.35 4.68 23.48
C GLY A 16 -71.03 6.05 24.10
N VAL A 17 -71.13 6.12 25.41
CA VAL A 17 -70.48 7.17 26.21
C VAL A 17 -69.05 6.94 26.25
N ASN A 18 -68.26 7.65 25.45
CA ASN A 18 -66.80 7.67 25.59
C ASN A 18 -66.43 8.34 26.93
N PRO A 19 -65.71 7.68 27.83
CA PRO A 19 -65.23 8.37 29.02
C PRO A 19 -64.24 9.48 28.61
N PRO A 20 -64.24 10.64 29.28
CA PRO A 20 -63.30 11.70 28.98
C PRO A 20 -61.88 11.17 29.16
N GLY A 21 -61.11 11.16 28.05
CA GLY A 21 -59.72 10.70 28.04
C GLY A 21 -58.86 11.56 28.96
N PHE A 22 -58.53 11.03 30.12
CA PHE A 22 -57.60 11.63 31.07
C PHE A 22 -56.20 11.52 30.46
N ARG A 23 -55.79 12.49 29.59
CA ARG A 23 -54.41 12.60 29.14
C ARG A 23 -53.59 13.23 30.27
N LEU A 24 -52.86 12.43 30.99
CA LEU A 24 -51.78 12.90 31.87
C LEU A 24 -50.76 13.66 31.01
N ARG A 25 -50.94 14.97 30.83
CA ARG A 25 -49.89 15.84 30.31
C ARG A 25 -48.87 16.01 31.43
N MET A 26 -47.89 15.15 31.46
CA MET A 26 -46.73 15.37 32.32
C MET A 26 -46.10 16.72 31.90
N PRO A 27 -46.03 17.69 32.82
CA PRO A 27 -45.41 18.97 32.49
C PRO A 27 -43.93 18.68 32.20
N LYS A 28 -43.48 19.05 31.01
CA LYS A 28 -42.05 19.00 30.70
C LYS A 28 -41.31 19.89 31.70
N PRO A 29 -40.35 19.37 32.45
CA PRO A 29 -39.66 20.11 33.48
C PRO A 29 -39.01 21.37 32.90
N ALA A 30 -39.16 22.50 33.55
CA ALA A 30 -38.77 23.83 33.06
C ALA A 30 -37.24 23.93 32.75
N TRP A 31 -36.42 23.03 33.28
CA TRP A 31 -34.99 22.98 33.05
C TRP A 31 -34.64 22.64 31.58
N TRP A 32 -35.52 21.95 30.82
CA TRP A 32 -35.32 21.66 29.40
C TRP A 32 -35.21 22.92 28.54
N ARG A 33 -35.73 24.05 29.00
CA ARG A 33 -35.72 25.33 28.29
C ARG A 33 -34.49 26.19 28.61
N ARG A 34 -33.63 25.75 29.53
CA ARG A 34 -32.38 26.47 29.86
C ARG A 34 -31.27 26.05 28.93
N PRO A 35 -30.75 26.91 28.01
CA PRO A 35 -29.71 26.55 27.05
C PRO A 35 -28.47 26.03 27.75
N ALA A 36 -28.18 26.49 28.95
CA ALA A 36 -27.04 26.02 29.74
C ALA A 36 -27.04 24.52 30.05
N VAL A 37 -28.18 23.84 30.08
CA VAL A 37 -28.30 22.40 30.36
C VAL A 37 -27.80 21.57 29.18
N TRP A 38 -27.82 22.11 27.98
CA TRP A 38 -27.34 21.44 26.76
C TRP A 38 -25.90 21.78 26.40
N ILE A 39 -25.37 22.90 26.93
CA ILE A 39 -24.00 23.34 26.66
C ILE A 39 -22.99 22.39 27.29
N ALA A 40 -23.19 21.96 28.53
CA ALA A 40 -22.25 21.07 29.22
C ALA A 40 -22.09 19.69 28.53
N PRO A 41 -23.16 18.95 28.18
CA PRO A 41 -23.02 17.70 27.45
C PRO A 41 -22.49 17.91 26.02
N LEU A 42 -22.77 19.02 25.36
CA LEU A 42 -22.23 19.33 24.06
C LEU A 42 -20.72 19.56 24.10
N LEU A 43 -20.24 20.32 25.08
CA LEU A 43 -18.82 20.53 25.32
C LEU A 43 -18.10 19.24 25.73
N PHE A 44 -18.76 18.37 26.49
CA PHE A 44 -18.22 17.06 26.86
C PHE A 44 -18.09 16.15 25.62
N ILE A 45 -19.10 16.09 24.75
CA ILE A 45 -19.06 15.34 23.49
C ILE A 45 -17.97 15.91 22.57
N LEU A 46 -17.88 17.24 22.46
CA LEU A 46 -16.83 17.89 21.66
C LEU A 46 -15.44 17.57 22.23
N GLY A 47 -15.27 17.60 23.55
CA GLY A 47 -14.04 17.22 24.23
C GLY A 47 -13.64 15.76 23.96
N LEU A 48 -14.61 14.84 24.02
CA LEU A 48 -14.40 13.43 23.65
C LEU A 48 -14.04 13.31 22.15
N LEU A 49 -14.72 14.02 21.29
CA LEU A 49 -14.45 14.03 19.86
C LEU A 49 -13.03 14.54 19.56
N VAL A 50 -12.63 15.64 20.19
CA VAL A 50 -11.28 16.17 20.12
C VAL A 50 -10.27 15.17 20.70
N TYR A 51 -10.55 14.60 21.87
CA TYR A 51 -9.67 13.61 22.51
C TYR A 51 -9.44 12.37 21.65
N PHE A 52 -10.49 11.84 21.01
CA PHE A 52 -10.38 10.68 20.14
C PHE A 52 -9.89 11.00 18.72
N ILE A 53 -10.17 12.18 18.19
CA ILE A 53 -9.77 12.56 16.82
C ILE A 53 -8.38 13.23 16.79
N ALA A 54 -7.99 13.99 17.83
CA ALA A 54 -6.71 14.69 17.84
C ALA A 54 -5.50 13.78 17.55
N PRO A 55 -5.41 12.55 18.06
CA PRO A 55 -4.32 11.64 17.72
C PRO A 55 -4.29 11.25 16.24
N TYR A 56 -5.45 11.16 15.59
CA TYR A 56 -5.57 10.84 14.15
C TYR A 56 -5.29 12.06 13.25
N VAL A 57 -5.45 13.26 13.78
CA VAL A 57 -5.20 14.53 13.07
C VAL A 57 -3.76 15.01 13.25
N GLN A 58 -3.01 14.46 14.19
CA GLN A 58 -1.57 14.72 14.25
C GLN A 58 -0.93 14.16 12.96
N ARG A 59 -0.84 15.01 11.93
CA ARG A 59 -0.04 14.71 10.74
C ARG A 59 1.36 14.39 11.21
N GLU A 60 1.80 13.19 10.94
CA GLU A 60 3.15 12.77 11.22
C GLU A 60 4.11 13.81 10.61
N LYS A 61 4.91 14.45 11.45
CA LYS A 61 5.92 15.42 11.00
C LYS A 61 7.13 14.62 10.55
N PHE A 62 7.39 14.62 9.28
CA PHE A 62 8.61 14.07 8.71
C PHE A 62 9.72 15.12 8.77
N PRO A 63 11.00 14.70 8.84
CA PRO A 63 12.12 15.62 8.63
C PRO A 63 12.05 16.21 7.21
N GLU A 64 12.64 17.39 7.03
CA GLU A 64 12.80 17.95 5.69
C GLU A 64 13.61 16.99 4.80
N PRO A 65 13.20 16.74 3.55
CA PRO A 65 13.92 15.85 2.66
C PRO A 65 15.34 16.31 2.40
N ASP A 66 16.31 15.41 2.54
CA ASP A 66 17.70 15.71 2.19
C ASP A 66 17.90 15.61 0.67
N SER A 67 18.09 16.75 0.03
CA SER A 67 18.29 16.87 -1.42
C SER A 67 19.56 16.16 -1.94
N ARG A 68 20.46 15.74 -1.06
CA ARG A 68 21.65 14.95 -1.41
C ARG A 68 21.32 13.47 -1.61
N LEU A 69 20.21 13.02 -1.07
CA LEU A 69 19.72 11.65 -1.23
C LEU A 69 18.98 11.50 -2.57
N PRO A 70 18.97 10.28 -3.16
CA PRO A 70 18.17 10.02 -4.34
C PRO A 70 16.68 10.16 -4.02
N THR A 71 15.89 10.63 -4.99
CA THR A 71 14.44 10.57 -4.89
C THR A 71 13.98 9.13 -5.06
N ILE A 72 13.20 8.62 -4.13
CA ILE A 72 12.64 7.27 -4.24
C ILE A 72 11.26 7.37 -4.88
N VAL A 73 11.11 6.78 -6.07
CA VAL A 73 9.81 6.62 -6.72
C VAL A 73 9.24 5.26 -6.32
N ILE A 74 8.13 5.29 -5.61
CA ILE A 74 7.42 4.09 -5.18
C ILE A 74 6.23 3.89 -6.10
N ASP A 75 6.22 2.76 -6.79
CA ASP A 75 5.13 2.36 -7.65
C ASP A 75 4.27 1.32 -6.93
N ALA A 76 3.03 1.71 -6.63
CA ALA A 76 2.02 0.76 -6.16
C ALA A 76 1.40 0.07 -7.37
N GLY A 77 1.75 -1.20 -7.61
CA GLY A 77 1.26 -1.96 -8.75
C GLY A 77 -0.26 -1.96 -8.87
N HIS A 78 -0.77 -2.10 -10.10
CA HIS A 78 -2.21 -2.11 -10.41
C HIS A 78 -2.93 -0.81 -10.05
N GLY A 79 -4.27 -0.86 -9.90
CA GLY A 79 -5.11 0.28 -9.52
C GLY A 79 -6.29 0.50 -10.46
N GLY A 80 -7.35 1.14 -9.99
CA GLY A 80 -8.57 1.39 -10.75
C GLY A 80 -9.22 0.10 -11.23
N HIS A 81 -9.39 -0.04 -12.55
CA HIS A 81 -9.98 -1.22 -13.18
C HIS A 81 -9.05 -2.45 -13.19
N ASP A 82 -7.74 -2.25 -13.03
CA ASP A 82 -6.77 -3.34 -12.88
C ASP A 82 -6.68 -3.76 -11.42
N SER A 83 -7.31 -4.88 -11.08
CA SER A 83 -7.30 -5.42 -9.72
C SER A 83 -5.97 -6.07 -9.33
N GLY A 84 -5.15 -6.45 -10.32
CA GLY A 84 -4.10 -7.44 -10.12
C GLY A 84 -4.65 -8.80 -9.74
N ALA A 85 -3.85 -9.60 -9.09
CA ALA A 85 -4.23 -10.93 -8.62
C ALA A 85 -5.35 -10.88 -7.56
N LEU A 86 -6.20 -11.90 -7.60
CA LEU A 86 -7.30 -12.11 -6.67
C LEU A 86 -7.13 -13.48 -6.00
N GLY A 87 -7.07 -13.53 -4.68
CA GLY A 87 -6.92 -14.79 -3.98
C GLY A 87 -7.23 -14.69 -2.49
N ASN A 88 -7.86 -15.71 -1.93
CA ASN A 88 -8.13 -15.83 -0.49
C ASN A 88 -8.84 -14.61 0.13
N GLY A 89 -9.72 -13.94 -0.63
CA GLY A 89 -10.42 -12.73 -0.21
C GLY A 89 -9.57 -11.44 -0.25
N LEU A 90 -8.37 -11.50 -0.80
CA LEU A 90 -7.47 -10.36 -0.98
C LEU A 90 -7.49 -9.88 -2.45
N VAL A 91 -7.20 -8.60 -2.62
CA VAL A 91 -7.08 -7.92 -3.92
C VAL A 91 -5.70 -7.27 -3.99
N GLU A 92 -4.89 -7.62 -4.97
CA GLU A 92 -3.49 -7.18 -5.06
C GLU A 92 -3.35 -5.66 -5.03
N LYS A 93 -4.12 -4.92 -5.83
CA LYS A 93 -4.04 -3.46 -5.90
C LYS A 93 -4.21 -2.75 -4.54
N MET A 94 -4.96 -3.36 -3.61
CA MET A 94 -5.16 -2.82 -2.27
C MET A 94 -3.95 -3.09 -1.37
N LEU A 95 -3.37 -4.28 -1.49
CA LEU A 95 -2.17 -4.65 -0.74
C LEU A 95 -0.95 -3.84 -1.20
N THR A 96 -0.80 -3.66 -2.52
CA THR A 96 0.30 -2.87 -3.08
C THR A 96 0.23 -1.42 -2.64
N LEU A 97 -0.97 -0.81 -2.65
CA LEU A 97 -1.16 0.56 -2.19
C LEU A 97 -0.85 0.72 -0.69
N ASP A 98 -1.39 -0.18 0.16
CA ASP A 98 -1.12 -0.12 1.61
C ASP A 98 0.38 -0.29 1.91
N THR A 99 1.05 -1.24 1.26
CA THR A 99 2.48 -1.46 1.45
C THR A 99 3.32 -0.29 0.92
N ALA A 100 2.96 0.28 -0.23
CA ALA A 100 3.62 1.45 -0.79
C ALA A 100 3.50 2.68 0.13
N GLN A 101 2.33 2.94 0.69
CA GLN A 101 2.12 4.03 1.65
C GLN A 101 2.91 3.82 2.96
N ARG A 102 3.07 2.57 3.39
CA ARG A 102 3.95 2.23 4.54
C ARG A 102 5.41 2.50 4.20
N LEU A 103 5.87 2.07 3.03
CA LEU A 103 7.21 2.33 2.54
C LEU A 103 7.49 3.83 2.43
N GLU A 104 6.55 4.61 1.91
CA GLU A 104 6.64 6.06 1.86
C GLU A 104 6.91 6.65 3.25
N ARG A 105 6.11 6.27 4.27
CA ARG A 105 6.32 6.73 5.65
C ARG A 105 7.71 6.37 6.17
N GLN A 106 8.16 5.14 5.94
CA GLN A 106 9.48 4.66 6.40
C GLN A 106 10.63 5.45 5.76
N LEU A 107 10.54 5.78 4.49
CA LEU A 107 11.57 6.54 3.78
C LEU A 107 11.55 8.03 4.14
N ARG A 108 10.36 8.63 4.27
CA ARG A 108 10.23 10.04 4.73
C ARG A 108 10.77 10.23 6.15
N ARG A 109 10.55 9.28 7.06
CA ARG A 109 11.17 9.30 8.42
C ARG A 109 12.69 9.27 8.36
N ARG A 110 13.28 8.69 7.31
CA ARG A 110 14.73 8.60 7.08
C ARG A 110 15.27 9.78 6.25
N GLY A 111 14.44 10.77 5.95
CA GLY A 111 14.83 11.98 5.24
C GLY A 111 14.91 11.84 3.71
N TYR A 112 14.45 10.74 3.13
CA TYR A 112 14.43 10.58 1.68
C TYR A 112 13.31 11.42 1.04
N PRO A 113 13.58 12.12 -0.07
CA PRO A 113 12.52 12.62 -0.94
C PRO A 113 11.80 11.43 -1.59
N VAL A 114 10.46 11.43 -1.51
CA VAL A 114 9.62 10.32 -2.01
C VAL A 114 8.54 10.85 -2.93
N VAL A 115 8.35 10.16 -4.05
CA VAL A 115 7.26 10.34 -5.00
C VAL A 115 6.53 9.01 -5.15
N MET A 116 5.21 9.02 -4.99
CA MET A 116 4.35 7.86 -5.24
C MET A 116 3.79 7.96 -6.67
N THR A 117 3.68 6.83 -7.39
CA THR A 117 3.00 6.81 -8.69
C THR A 117 1.50 7.03 -8.54
N ARG A 118 0.90 6.46 -7.48
CA ARG A 118 -0.50 6.70 -7.09
C ARG A 118 -0.65 6.72 -5.57
N HIS A 119 -1.57 7.53 -5.06
CA HIS A 119 -1.92 7.62 -3.64
C HIS A 119 -3.28 6.99 -3.31
N ASP A 120 -4.05 6.64 -4.31
CA ASP A 120 -5.41 6.11 -4.23
C ASP A 120 -5.62 4.95 -5.22
N ASP A 121 -6.87 4.54 -5.44
CA ASP A 121 -7.23 3.47 -6.36
C ASP A 121 -7.34 3.95 -7.82
N THR A 122 -6.36 4.74 -8.30
CA THR A 122 -6.25 5.19 -9.68
C THR A 122 -5.46 4.19 -10.51
N PHE A 123 -5.89 3.93 -11.75
CA PHE A 123 -5.13 3.20 -12.75
C PHE A 123 -4.08 4.11 -13.39
N LEU A 124 -2.87 3.57 -13.57
CA LEU A 124 -1.79 4.18 -14.36
C LEU A 124 -1.26 3.15 -15.35
N ASP A 125 -1.00 3.58 -16.58
CA ASP A 125 -0.33 2.75 -17.58
C ASP A 125 1.10 2.41 -17.15
N LEU A 126 1.62 1.27 -17.64
CA LEU A 126 2.95 0.79 -17.27
C LEU A 126 4.08 1.77 -17.66
N TYR A 127 3.92 2.48 -18.79
CA TYR A 127 4.91 3.48 -19.24
C TYR A 127 4.83 4.75 -18.41
N GLU A 128 3.63 5.22 -18.08
CA GLU A 128 3.42 6.38 -17.20
C GLU A 128 4.14 6.22 -15.85
N ARG A 129 4.11 5.02 -15.27
CA ARG A 129 4.81 4.71 -14.00
C ARG A 129 6.32 4.91 -14.13
N ALA A 130 6.92 4.41 -15.21
CA ALA A 130 8.35 4.58 -15.48
C ALA A 130 8.69 6.05 -15.82
N ASP A 131 7.82 6.75 -16.54
CA ASP A 131 8.04 8.14 -16.94
C ASP A 131 8.04 9.10 -15.74
N ILE A 132 7.27 8.83 -14.70
CA ILE A 132 7.35 9.58 -13.44
C ILE A 132 8.78 9.53 -12.87
N ALA A 133 9.41 8.37 -12.87
CA ALA A 133 10.80 8.25 -12.43
C ALA A 133 11.77 8.91 -13.40
N ASN A 134 11.56 8.73 -14.71
CA ASN A 134 12.41 9.26 -15.74
C ASN A 134 12.46 10.80 -15.81
N ALA A 135 11.44 11.47 -15.26
CA ALA A 135 11.35 12.93 -15.17
C ALA A 135 12.15 13.52 -13.98
N LEU A 136 12.65 12.69 -13.07
CA LEU A 136 13.32 13.15 -11.86
C LEU A 136 14.84 13.05 -11.96
N PRO A 137 15.58 13.91 -11.26
CA PRO A 137 17.03 13.79 -11.15
C PRO A 137 17.41 12.67 -10.18
N ASN A 138 18.32 11.77 -10.58
CA ASN A 138 18.91 10.72 -9.78
C ASN A 138 17.90 9.87 -8.96
N PRO A 139 16.82 9.34 -9.57
CA PRO A 139 15.82 8.56 -8.85
C PRO A 139 16.26 7.11 -8.64
N PHE A 140 15.65 6.45 -7.65
CA PHE A 140 15.53 4.99 -7.58
C PHE A 140 14.06 4.63 -7.73
N PHE A 141 13.75 3.58 -8.48
CA PHE A 141 12.39 3.12 -8.73
C PHE A 141 12.13 1.79 -8.06
N VAL A 142 11.05 1.69 -7.29
CA VAL A 142 10.63 0.47 -6.59
C VAL A 142 9.15 0.23 -6.85
N SER A 143 8.83 -0.80 -7.64
CA SER A 143 7.46 -1.27 -7.85
C SER A 143 7.13 -2.38 -6.85
N ILE A 144 5.93 -2.33 -6.27
CA ILE A 144 5.46 -3.27 -5.25
C ILE A 144 4.32 -4.08 -5.82
N HIS A 145 4.45 -5.40 -5.75
CA HIS A 145 3.52 -6.41 -6.23
C HIS A 145 3.37 -7.58 -5.25
N TYR A 146 2.39 -8.43 -5.50
CA TYR A 146 2.16 -9.68 -4.80
C TYR A 146 1.87 -10.77 -5.82
N ASN A 147 2.72 -11.78 -5.83
CA ASN A 147 2.74 -12.83 -6.83
C ASN A 147 1.45 -13.66 -6.84
N ASP A 148 1.14 -14.16 -8.01
CA ASP A 148 0.16 -15.19 -8.23
C ASP A 148 0.77 -16.24 -9.19
N ASN A 149 0.65 -17.51 -8.87
CA ASN A 149 1.07 -18.57 -9.77
C ASN A 149 -0.08 -19.55 -10.02
N SER A 150 0.08 -20.39 -11.03
CA SER A 150 -0.94 -21.40 -11.41
C SER A 150 -1.22 -22.44 -10.31
N THR A 151 -0.45 -22.47 -9.23
CA THR A 151 -0.61 -23.39 -8.10
C THR A 151 -0.69 -22.61 -6.79
N THR A 152 -1.41 -23.15 -5.81
CA THR A 152 -1.50 -22.54 -4.46
C THR A 152 -0.30 -22.83 -3.57
N SER A 153 0.77 -23.44 -4.11
CA SER A 153 1.96 -23.87 -3.37
C SER A 153 3.11 -22.86 -3.42
N GLY A 154 3.00 -21.78 -4.22
CA GLY A 154 4.02 -20.72 -4.23
C GLY A 154 4.12 -20.03 -2.87
N ASP A 155 5.35 -19.82 -2.39
CA ASP A 155 5.63 -19.12 -1.13
C ASP A 155 6.93 -18.32 -1.22
N GLY A 156 7.11 -17.36 -0.31
CA GLY A 156 8.31 -16.56 -0.21
C GLY A 156 8.28 -15.27 -1.04
N VAL A 157 9.43 -14.64 -1.18
CA VAL A 157 9.61 -13.34 -1.85
C VAL A 157 10.60 -13.43 -3.00
N GLU A 158 10.40 -12.61 -4.02
CA GLU A 158 11.34 -12.46 -5.14
C GLU A 158 11.42 -11.01 -5.59
N THR A 159 12.56 -10.64 -6.17
CA THR A 159 12.78 -9.29 -6.67
C THR A 159 13.23 -9.33 -8.12
N PHE A 160 12.51 -8.65 -8.99
CA PHE A 160 12.81 -8.56 -10.41
C PHE A 160 13.52 -7.27 -10.76
N TYR A 161 14.43 -7.35 -11.75
CA TYR A 161 15.11 -6.21 -12.33
C TYR A 161 15.26 -6.37 -13.84
N SER A 162 15.44 -5.27 -14.57
CA SER A 162 15.84 -5.35 -15.97
C SER A 162 17.35 -5.54 -16.07
N ALA A 163 17.77 -6.62 -16.73
CA ALA A 163 19.17 -6.83 -17.07
C ALA A 163 19.62 -5.95 -18.23
N GLN A 164 18.69 -5.43 -19.03
CA GLN A 164 18.99 -4.49 -20.13
C GLN A 164 19.41 -3.13 -19.60
N LYS A 165 20.49 -2.60 -20.20
CA LYS A 165 20.80 -1.16 -20.11
C LYS A 165 19.70 -0.39 -20.86
N ALA A 166 19.21 0.70 -20.32
CA ALA A 166 18.23 1.55 -20.99
C ALA A 166 18.74 1.94 -22.40
N GLY A 167 17.97 1.60 -23.44
CA GLY A 167 18.34 1.85 -24.84
C GLY A 167 19.25 0.80 -25.50
N ALA A 168 19.63 -0.27 -24.80
CA ALA A 168 20.42 -1.36 -25.39
C ALA A 168 19.51 -2.40 -26.11
N PRO A 169 19.99 -3.07 -27.15
CA PRO A 169 19.27 -4.15 -27.82
C PRO A 169 18.88 -5.28 -26.84
N PRO A 170 17.78 -6.02 -27.10
CA PRO A 170 17.29 -7.09 -26.21
C PRO A 170 18.32 -8.15 -25.81
N ASP A 171 19.27 -8.46 -26.67
CA ASP A 171 20.24 -9.56 -26.53
C ASP A 171 21.65 -9.09 -26.12
N SER A 172 21.79 -7.85 -25.62
CA SER A 172 23.11 -7.27 -25.32
C SER A 172 23.72 -7.67 -23.99
N LEU A 173 23.17 -8.69 -23.31
CA LEU A 173 23.70 -9.16 -22.02
C LEU A 173 24.94 -10.02 -22.24
N ASN A 174 26.10 -9.53 -21.80
CA ASN A 174 27.29 -10.35 -21.68
C ASN A 174 27.42 -10.84 -20.24
N PRO A 175 27.47 -12.15 -19.99
CA PRO A 175 27.66 -12.71 -18.64
C PRO A 175 28.96 -12.25 -17.96
N ALA A 176 29.94 -11.79 -18.72
CA ALA A 176 31.18 -11.23 -18.23
C ALA A 176 31.13 -9.77 -17.81
N ASP A 177 30.01 -9.07 -18.10
CA ASP A 177 29.83 -7.69 -17.67
C ASP A 177 29.69 -7.61 -16.13
N PRO A 178 30.22 -6.55 -15.51
CA PRO A 178 30.03 -6.35 -14.07
C PRO A 178 28.54 -6.21 -13.76
N PRO A 179 28.11 -6.60 -12.53
CA PRO A 179 26.72 -6.52 -12.11
C PRO A 179 26.16 -5.12 -12.37
N SER A 180 25.01 -5.05 -13.02
CA SER A 180 24.33 -3.77 -13.28
C SER A 180 23.87 -3.13 -11.96
N PRO A 181 23.73 -1.79 -11.88
CA PRO A 181 23.14 -1.15 -10.70
C PRO A 181 21.76 -1.71 -10.33
N CYS A 182 20.98 -2.15 -11.31
CA CYS A 182 19.66 -2.76 -11.08
C CYS A 182 19.80 -4.15 -10.43
N SER A 183 20.77 -4.97 -10.86
CA SER A 183 21.00 -6.30 -10.27
C SER A 183 21.51 -6.20 -8.83
N VAL A 184 22.43 -5.27 -8.55
CA VAL A 184 22.93 -5.02 -7.18
C VAL A 184 21.78 -4.51 -6.30
N PHE A 185 20.96 -3.60 -6.80
CA PHE A 185 19.79 -3.09 -6.07
C PHE A 185 18.81 -4.22 -5.75
N ALA A 186 18.46 -5.05 -6.73
CA ALA A 186 17.56 -6.18 -6.53
C ALA A 186 18.09 -7.19 -5.52
N GLN A 187 19.39 -7.57 -5.59
CA GLN A 187 20.00 -8.46 -4.63
C GLN A 187 19.99 -7.90 -3.21
N THR A 188 20.25 -6.60 -3.07
CA THR A 188 20.27 -5.93 -1.76
C THR A 188 18.88 -5.91 -1.14
N VAL A 189 17.85 -5.54 -1.91
CA VAL A 189 16.44 -5.54 -1.46
C VAL A 189 15.98 -6.97 -1.14
N GLN A 190 16.29 -7.95 -2.00
CA GLN A 190 15.94 -9.35 -1.77
C GLN A 190 16.54 -9.87 -0.44
N SER A 191 17.83 -9.63 -0.22
CA SER A 191 18.52 -10.07 0.99
C SER A 191 17.92 -9.48 2.26
N THR A 192 17.55 -8.19 2.26
CA THR A 192 16.90 -7.56 3.42
C THR A 192 15.49 -8.11 3.67
N LEU A 193 14.73 -8.37 2.62
CA LEU A 193 13.39 -8.99 2.71
C LEU A 193 13.48 -10.40 3.34
N VAL A 194 14.33 -11.26 2.80
CA VAL A 194 14.51 -12.63 3.29
C VAL A 194 14.94 -12.63 4.75
N THR A 195 15.94 -11.81 5.10
CA THR A 195 16.46 -11.73 6.45
C THR A 195 15.41 -11.22 7.45
N ALA A 196 14.70 -10.15 7.10
CA ALA A 196 13.73 -9.51 8.00
C ALA A 196 12.45 -10.34 8.19
N LEU A 197 12.02 -11.05 7.15
CA LEU A 197 10.76 -11.79 7.17
C LEU A 197 10.92 -13.25 7.58
N GLY A 198 12.10 -13.86 7.37
CA GLY A 198 12.36 -15.28 7.61
C GLY A 198 11.55 -16.17 6.66
N VAL A 199 11.47 -15.79 5.39
CA VAL A 199 10.67 -16.47 4.35
C VAL A 199 11.54 -17.14 3.31
N THR A 200 10.92 -17.98 2.48
CA THR A 200 11.58 -18.62 1.34
C THR A 200 12.21 -17.57 0.42
N ASP A 201 13.51 -17.70 0.16
CA ASP A 201 14.24 -16.88 -0.80
C ASP A 201 14.06 -17.42 -2.21
N ARG A 202 13.32 -16.69 -3.04
CA ARG A 202 13.16 -17.03 -4.46
C ARG A 202 14.18 -16.31 -5.35
N GLY A 203 15.00 -15.45 -4.78
CA GLY A 203 16.11 -14.76 -5.43
C GLY A 203 15.77 -13.46 -6.15
N ALA A 204 16.81 -12.72 -6.47
CA ALA A 204 16.78 -11.59 -7.38
C ALA A 204 16.99 -12.09 -8.81
N LYS A 205 16.08 -11.77 -9.74
CA LYS A 205 16.04 -12.36 -11.09
C LYS A 205 15.90 -11.31 -12.18
N PRO A 206 16.61 -11.48 -13.30
CA PRO A 206 16.36 -10.65 -14.46
C PRO A 206 15.00 -10.99 -15.10
N ARG A 207 14.19 -9.96 -15.39
CA ARG A 207 12.92 -10.09 -16.10
C ARG A 207 12.59 -8.83 -16.90
N GLN A 208 12.04 -9.00 -18.09
CA GLN A 208 11.72 -7.90 -19.01
C GLN A 208 10.33 -7.29 -18.70
N LEU A 209 10.07 -6.96 -17.43
CA LEU A 209 8.84 -6.29 -17.03
C LEU A 209 8.88 -4.82 -17.48
N ALA A 210 7.80 -4.34 -18.08
CA ALA A 210 7.75 -3.02 -18.71
C ALA A 210 8.17 -1.90 -17.75
N VAL A 211 7.67 -1.88 -16.51
CA VAL A 211 7.94 -0.82 -15.53
C VAL A 211 9.42 -0.70 -15.16
N VAL A 212 10.13 -1.82 -14.98
CA VAL A 212 11.57 -1.80 -14.63
C VAL A 212 12.46 -1.69 -15.86
N ARG A 213 11.99 -2.14 -17.05
CA ARG A 213 12.72 -2.05 -18.31
C ARG A 213 12.73 -0.61 -18.86
N CYS A 214 11.63 0.12 -18.71
CA CYS A 214 11.49 1.49 -19.22
C CYS A 214 12.06 2.54 -18.26
N ALA A 215 12.33 2.22 -17.02
CA ALA A 215 13.00 3.10 -16.08
C ALA A 215 14.48 3.30 -16.44
N ARG A 216 14.92 4.57 -16.53
CA ARG A 216 16.30 4.95 -16.86
C ARG A 216 17.20 5.10 -15.63
N CYS A 217 16.77 4.52 -14.51
CA CYS A 217 17.43 4.61 -13.22
C CYS A 217 17.56 3.19 -12.62
N PRO A 218 18.25 3.02 -11.48
CA PRO A 218 18.16 1.77 -10.72
C PRO A 218 16.71 1.45 -10.38
N ALA A 219 16.21 0.31 -10.88
CA ALA A 219 14.81 -0.05 -10.82
C ALA A 219 14.63 -1.52 -10.44
N VAL A 220 13.70 -1.78 -9.53
CA VAL A 220 13.31 -3.11 -9.08
C VAL A 220 11.80 -3.26 -8.97
N LEU A 221 11.30 -4.49 -9.14
CA LEU A 221 9.94 -4.88 -8.81
C LEU A 221 10.01 -5.97 -7.74
N VAL A 222 9.35 -5.74 -6.63
CA VAL A 222 9.30 -6.63 -5.47
C VAL A 222 7.99 -7.39 -5.45
N GLU A 223 8.07 -8.71 -5.43
CA GLU A 223 6.96 -9.62 -5.14
C GLU A 223 7.00 -10.00 -3.66
N GLY A 224 6.13 -9.37 -2.87
CA GLY A 224 6.16 -9.45 -1.41
C GLY A 224 5.53 -10.71 -0.80
N GLY A 225 5.17 -11.69 -1.62
CA GLY A 225 4.51 -12.95 -1.22
C GLY A 225 3.49 -13.41 -2.25
N PHE A 226 2.82 -14.53 -2.01
CA PHE A 226 1.88 -15.16 -2.95
C PHE A 226 0.44 -15.02 -2.47
N ILE A 227 -0.37 -14.25 -3.19
CA ILE A 227 -1.76 -13.93 -2.81
C ILE A 227 -2.68 -15.16 -2.91
N ASN A 228 -2.40 -16.09 -3.83
CA ASN A 228 -3.18 -17.32 -4.02
C ASN A 228 -2.79 -18.47 -3.08
N ASN A 229 -1.69 -18.37 -2.34
CA ASN A 229 -1.32 -19.31 -1.29
C ASN A 229 -2.07 -18.98 0.02
N PRO A 230 -2.91 -19.89 0.59
CA PRO A 230 -3.69 -19.58 1.78
C PRO A 230 -2.85 -19.23 3.02
N SER A 231 -1.63 -19.77 3.16
CA SER A 231 -0.76 -19.48 4.30
C SER A 231 -0.11 -18.11 4.17
N GLU A 232 0.34 -17.75 2.97
CA GLU A 232 0.88 -16.43 2.66
C GLU A 232 -0.22 -15.35 2.75
N ALA A 233 -1.39 -15.61 2.16
CA ALA A 233 -2.53 -14.69 2.20
C ALA A 233 -2.93 -14.30 3.62
N ARG A 234 -2.91 -15.26 4.58
CA ARG A 234 -3.17 -14.95 6.00
C ARG A 234 -2.14 -13.97 6.58
N LYS A 235 -0.86 -14.09 6.20
CA LYS A 235 0.18 -13.14 6.62
C LYS A 235 -0.04 -11.78 5.93
N LEU A 236 -0.27 -11.78 4.61
CA LEU A 236 -0.49 -10.57 3.80
C LEU A 236 -1.73 -9.79 4.24
N ALA A 237 -2.76 -10.45 4.79
CA ALA A 237 -3.93 -9.80 5.38
C ALA A 237 -3.59 -8.96 6.62
N LEU A 238 -2.49 -9.26 7.33
CA LEU A 238 -2.09 -8.55 8.54
C LEU A 238 -1.35 -7.25 8.20
N PRO A 239 -1.84 -6.09 8.66
CA PRO A 239 -1.16 -4.81 8.48
C PRO A 239 0.29 -4.79 8.98
N GLU A 240 0.56 -5.49 10.09
CA GLU A 240 1.88 -5.58 10.71
C GLU A 240 2.88 -6.33 9.83
N TYR A 241 2.41 -7.32 9.07
CA TYR A 241 3.26 -8.04 8.15
C TYR A 241 3.63 -7.19 6.94
N ARG A 242 2.68 -6.43 6.38
CA ARG A 242 2.95 -5.47 5.31
C ARG A 242 3.85 -4.31 5.78
N GLU A 243 3.75 -3.90 7.05
CA GLU A 243 4.70 -2.94 7.65
C GLU A 243 6.13 -3.52 7.68
N ARG A 244 6.30 -4.79 8.07
CA ARG A 244 7.61 -5.46 8.05
C ARG A 244 8.19 -5.54 6.63
N ILE A 245 7.36 -5.83 5.63
CA ILE A 245 7.77 -5.80 4.21
C ILE A 245 8.27 -4.39 3.84
N ALA A 246 7.51 -3.36 4.17
CA ALA A 246 7.87 -1.98 3.87
C ALA A 246 9.19 -1.55 4.55
N ILE A 247 9.39 -1.92 5.82
CA ILE A 247 10.64 -1.66 6.56
C ILE A 247 11.81 -2.37 5.88
N ALA A 248 11.66 -3.65 5.51
CA ALA A 248 12.71 -4.42 4.86
C ALA A 248 13.10 -3.85 3.49
N ILE A 249 12.13 -3.40 2.69
CA ILE A 249 12.40 -2.71 1.42
C ILE A 249 13.15 -1.39 1.68
N ALA A 250 12.71 -0.59 2.66
CA ALA A 250 13.39 0.66 3.00
C ALA A 250 14.83 0.42 3.46
N ASP A 251 15.10 -0.63 4.24
CA ASP A 251 16.46 -1.01 4.66
C ASP A 251 17.32 -1.41 3.46
N GLY A 252 16.75 -2.13 2.50
CA GLY A 252 17.40 -2.49 1.24
C GLY A 252 17.77 -1.26 0.41
N ILE A 253 16.87 -0.28 0.28
CA ILE A 253 17.11 0.99 -0.42
C ILE A 253 18.26 1.76 0.24
N VAL A 254 18.23 1.90 1.57
CA VAL A 254 19.29 2.59 2.34
C VAL A 254 20.63 1.89 2.16
N SER A 255 20.66 0.56 2.23
CA SER A 255 21.86 -0.24 2.06
C SER A 255 22.45 -0.09 0.66
N PHE A 256 21.63 -0.14 -0.37
CA PHE A 256 22.05 0.07 -1.76
C PHE A 256 22.59 1.49 -1.98
N GLN A 257 21.93 2.51 -1.48
CA GLN A 257 22.40 3.90 -1.56
C GLN A 257 23.77 4.07 -0.91
N LYS A 258 23.99 3.48 0.28
CA LYS A 258 25.28 3.51 0.97
C LYS A 258 26.39 2.83 0.14
N GLN A 259 26.11 1.66 -0.45
CA GLN A 259 27.06 0.95 -1.33
C GLN A 259 27.47 1.81 -2.52
N ARG A 260 26.51 2.50 -3.17
CA ARG A 260 26.79 3.41 -4.29
C ARG A 260 27.60 4.64 -3.91
N SER A 261 27.49 5.11 -2.68
CA SER A 261 28.20 6.29 -2.19
C SER A 261 29.62 5.99 -1.70
N GLN A 262 30.00 4.71 -1.60
CA GLN A 262 31.35 4.32 -1.25
C GLN A 262 32.27 4.41 -2.47
N PRO A 263 33.47 4.96 -2.34
CA PRO A 263 34.46 4.90 -3.41
C PRO A 263 34.78 3.43 -3.74
N PRO A 264 35.06 3.10 -5.02
CA PRO A 264 35.46 1.75 -5.38
C PRO A 264 36.64 1.31 -4.53
N PRO A 265 36.68 0.02 -4.12
CA PRO A 265 37.80 -0.48 -3.32
C PRO A 265 39.13 -0.20 -4.01
N ALA A 266 40.12 0.24 -3.24
CA ALA A 266 41.40 0.77 -3.70
C ALA A 266 42.26 -0.19 -4.61
N GLY A 267 41.74 -1.35 -5.00
CA GLY A 267 42.34 -2.27 -5.95
C GLY A 267 41.62 -2.40 -7.31
N ALA A 268 40.43 -1.85 -7.45
CA ALA A 268 39.62 -2.03 -8.67
C ALA A 268 40.11 -1.19 -9.88
N LEU A 269 40.88 -0.15 -9.63
CA LEU A 269 41.46 0.72 -10.68
C LEU A 269 42.81 0.26 -11.20
N ALA A 270 43.43 -0.75 -10.56
CA ALA A 270 44.79 -1.21 -10.95
C ALA A 270 44.84 -2.09 -12.21
N ASN A 271 43.68 -2.52 -12.74
CA ASN A 271 43.63 -3.45 -13.89
C ASN A 271 43.04 -2.82 -15.18
N VAL A 272 42.87 -1.50 -15.24
CA VAL A 272 42.55 -0.86 -16.52
C VAL A 272 43.87 -0.65 -17.28
N ALA A 273 44.17 -1.54 -18.22
CA ALA A 273 45.28 -1.32 -19.14
C ALA A 273 45.12 0.03 -19.84
N PRO A 274 46.20 0.83 -19.93
CA PRO A 274 46.10 2.10 -20.64
C PRO A 274 45.72 1.84 -22.11
N PRO A 275 44.94 2.72 -22.75
CA PRO A 275 44.58 2.58 -24.16
C PRO A 275 45.86 2.52 -25.01
N PRO A 276 45.89 1.73 -26.10
CA PRO A 276 47.05 1.69 -27.00
C PRO A 276 47.29 3.13 -27.52
N ARG A 277 48.56 3.57 -27.45
CA ARG A 277 48.97 4.85 -28.00
C ARG A 277 48.84 4.81 -29.51
N PRO A 278 48.43 5.96 -30.14
CA PRO A 278 48.27 6.05 -31.58
C PRO A 278 49.56 5.81 -32.37
#